data_181582f64ca0ef3224a50e828986f4df
#
_entry.id   181582f64ca0ef3224a50e828986f4df
#
_cell.length_a   1.000
_cell.length_b   1.000
_cell.length_c   1.000
_cell.angle_alpha   90.00
_cell.angle_beta   90.00
_cell.angle_gamma   90.00
#
_symmetry.space_group_name_H-M   'P 1'
#
loop_
_entity.id
_entity.type
_entity.pdbx_description
1 polymer ?
#
loop_
_entity_poly.entity_id
_entity_poly.type
_entity_poly.pdbx_seq_one_letter_code
_entity_poly.pdbx_strand_id
1 'polypeptide(L)'
;MLPKFPAAPLKKNNPKSVLVSLLLYLFAGYWMIPDPIFLLFLVGILFIHEAGHWLAMRYYQYQDTAIFFIPFLGAMVAGSKRNLSESQSALIILAGPLPGFVLGWLLLQFGSSTPIFSNHSISITQIGWLLFILNGLNLFPIYPLDGGQLLNRVYLGEEGKLSNVYIILSCLLIGVVAIYFSYYFLFIIPIWVGWRLKRNKLYEEIEKVIEDKRIENDFDYNDLPDKTYWELREILIDVHPAFQSISKERDHYHEKESTIQYTIEHFLKR
;
A
#
# COMPACT_ATOMS: atom_id res chain seq x y z
N MET A 1 -38.56 8.19 5.49
CA MET A 1 -37.38 7.82 4.72
C MET A 1 -36.98 6.44 5.20
N LEU A 2 -36.59 5.51 4.31
CA LEU A 2 -36.12 4.21 4.76
C LEU A 2 -34.78 4.36 5.53
N PRO A 3 -34.57 3.61 6.61
CA PRO A 3 -33.33 3.65 7.36
C PRO A 3 -32.14 3.15 6.46
N LYS A 4 -30.95 3.68 6.69
CA LYS A 4 -29.72 3.18 6.06
C LYS A 4 -29.50 1.72 6.44
N PHE A 5 -28.81 0.97 5.58
CA PHE A 5 -28.43 -0.38 5.95
C PHE A 5 -27.44 -0.35 7.14
N PRO A 6 -27.49 -1.35 8.04
CA PRO A 6 -26.54 -1.43 9.14
C PRO A 6 -25.11 -1.51 8.62
N ALA A 7 -24.15 -0.94 9.35
CA ALA A 7 -22.74 -0.95 8.97
C ALA A 7 -22.27 -2.37 8.67
N ALA A 8 -21.62 -2.55 7.52
CA ALA A 8 -21.01 -3.84 7.20
C ALA A 8 -19.95 -4.19 8.26
N PRO A 9 -19.84 -5.46 8.66
CA PRO A 9 -18.84 -5.86 9.62
C PRO A 9 -17.44 -5.52 9.07
N LEU A 10 -16.63 -4.84 9.87
CA LEU A 10 -15.25 -4.52 9.49
C LEU A 10 -14.55 -5.76 8.94
N LYS A 11 -14.01 -5.65 7.74
CA LYS A 11 -13.26 -6.73 7.10
C LYS A 11 -11.95 -6.93 7.86
N LYS A 12 -11.99 -7.75 8.92
CA LYS A 12 -10.78 -8.09 9.68
C LYS A 12 -9.80 -8.78 8.75
N ASN A 13 -8.57 -8.28 8.72
CA ASN A 13 -7.50 -8.96 8.02
C ASN A 13 -7.35 -10.38 8.57
N ASN A 14 -7.56 -11.36 7.70
CA ASN A 14 -7.49 -12.76 8.10
C ASN A 14 -6.01 -13.15 8.21
N PRO A 15 -5.51 -13.60 9.38
CA PRO A 15 -4.12 -14.05 9.52
C PRO A 15 -3.77 -15.17 8.54
N LYS A 16 -4.75 -15.94 8.07
CA LYS A 16 -4.55 -16.95 7.02
C LYS A 16 -4.12 -16.32 5.69
N SER A 17 -4.64 -15.13 5.32
CA SER A 17 -4.26 -14.46 4.08
C SER A 17 -2.81 -13.96 4.13
N VAL A 18 -2.35 -13.49 5.28
CA VAL A 18 -0.94 -13.11 5.51
C VAL A 18 -0.03 -14.33 5.37
N LEU A 19 -0.37 -15.44 6.00
CA LEU A 19 0.40 -16.69 5.89
C LEU A 19 0.44 -17.21 4.46
N VAL A 20 -0.70 -17.22 3.77
CA VAL A 20 -0.76 -17.63 2.35
C VAL A 20 0.11 -16.73 1.47
N SER A 21 0.08 -15.40 1.68
CA SER A 21 0.94 -14.48 0.92
C SER A 21 2.43 -14.75 1.15
N LEU A 22 2.82 -15.03 2.40
CA LEU A 22 4.20 -15.39 2.75
C LEU A 22 4.64 -16.71 2.09
N LEU A 23 3.78 -17.75 2.14
CA LEU A 23 4.09 -19.03 1.52
C LEU A 23 4.22 -18.92 0.00
N LEU A 24 3.33 -18.16 -0.65
CA LEU A 24 3.43 -17.88 -2.09
C LEU A 24 4.71 -17.09 -2.43
N TYR A 25 5.09 -16.13 -1.58
CA TYR A 25 6.34 -15.38 -1.75
C TYR A 25 7.57 -16.29 -1.64
N LEU A 26 7.61 -17.14 -0.62
CA LEU A 26 8.72 -18.09 -0.43
C LEU A 26 8.79 -19.10 -1.58
N PHE A 27 7.66 -19.62 -2.05
CA PHE A 27 7.61 -20.54 -3.18
C PHE A 27 8.14 -19.89 -4.47
N ALA A 28 7.64 -18.71 -4.81
CA ALA A 28 8.08 -17.97 -5.99
C ALA A 28 9.55 -17.50 -5.85
N GLY A 29 9.94 -17.08 -4.64
CA GLY A 29 11.32 -16.68 -4.32
C GLY A 29 12.30 -17.81 -4.45
N TYR A 30 11.96 -19.02 -4.00
CA TYR A 30 12.83 -20.21 -4.11
C TYR A 30 13.05 -20.64 -5.57
N TRP A 31 12.05 -20.42 -6.43
CA TRP A 31 12.21 -20.67 -7.86
C TRP A 31 13.27 -19.75 -8.52
N MET A 32 13.41 -18.51 -8.03
CA MET A 32 14.39 -17.54 -8.53
C MET A 32 15.75 -17.65 -7.79
N ILE A 33 15.71 -17.94 -6.50
CA ILE A 33 16.84 -17.96 -5.59
C ILE A 33 16.87 -19.35 -4.92
N PRO A 34 17.52 -20.32 -5.51
CA PRO A 34 17.50 -21.72 -5.02
C PRO A 34 18.38 -21.95 -3.77
N ASP A 35 18.81 -20.89 -3.08
CA ASP A 35 19.43 -20.95 -1.77
C ASP A 35 18.41 -20.59 -0.68
N PRO A 36 17.88 -21.55 0.09
CA PRO A 36 16.85 -21.31 1.07
C PRO A 36 17.32 -20.44 2.24
N ILE A 37 18.62 -20.50 2.59
CA ILE A 37 19.17 -19.69 3.69
C ILE A 37 19.26 -18.24 3.25
N PHE A 38 19.77 -17.98 2.06
CA PHE A 38 19.81 -16.62 1.51
C PHE A 38 18.40 -16.04 1.36
N LEU A 39 17.44 -16.84 0.87
CA LEU A 39 16.04 -16.44 0.75
C LEU A 39 15.43 -16.09 2.12
N LEU A 40 15.72 -16.86 3.18
CA LEU A 40 15.24 -16.56 4.52
C LEU A 40 15.80 -15.24 5.07
N PHE A 41 17.09 -14.94 4.84
CA PHE A 41 17.67 -13.65 5.20
C PHE A 41 17.01 -12.51 4.42
N LEU A 42 16.81 -12.68 3.12
CA LEU A 42 16.12 -11.68 2.29
C LEU A 42 14.71 -11.38 2.81
N VAL A 43 13.93 -12.43 3.07
CA VAL A 43 12.57 -12.29 3.63
C VAL A 43 12.59 -11.68 5.03
N GLY A 44 13.57 -12.04 5.87
CA GLY A 44 13.77 -11.44 7.19
C GLY A 44 14.05 -9.94 7.12
N ILE A 45 14.89 -9.51 6.17
CA ILE A 45 15.21 -8.10 5.92
C ILE A 45 13.95 -7.33 5.47
N LEU A 46 13.21 -7.89 4.51
CA LEU A 46 11.94 -7.31 4.05
C LEU A 46 10.92 -7.23 5.18
N PHE A 47 10.84 -8.28 6.00
CA PHE A 47 9.94 -8.28 7.15
C PHE A 47 10.31 -7.20 8.18
N ILE A 48 11.59 -7.00 8.48
CA ILE A 48 12.06 -5.93 9.39
C ILE A 48 11.69 -4.56 8.82
N HIS A 49 11.86 -4.35 7.52
CA HIS A 49 11.47 -3.13 6.82
C HIS A 49 9.97 -2.86 6.97
N GLU A 50 9.12 -3.81 6.61
CA GLU A 50 7.67 -3.66 6.71
C GLU A 50 7.17 -3.55 8.16
N ALA A 51 7.85 -4.23 9.09
CA ALA A 51 7.56 -4.11 10.52
C ALA A 51 7.81 -2.68 11.03
N GLY A 52 8.78 -1.96 10.47
CA GLY A 52 9.00 -0.54 10.75
C GLY A 52 7.79 0.31 10.38
N HIS A 53 7.28 0.18 9.16
CA HIS A 53 6.05 0.83 8.73
C HIS A 53 4.86 0.43 9.60
N TRP A 54 4.69 -0.86 9.83
CA TRP A 54 3.60 -1.41 10.64
C TRP A 54 3.59 -0.86 12.07
N LEU A 55 4.74 -0.82 12.73
CA LEU A 55 4.89 -0.26 14.09
C LEU A 55 4.53 1.22 14.12
N ALA A 56 5.01 2.01 13.15
CA ALA A 56 4.66 3.42 13.03
C ALA A 56 3.16 3.61 12.77
N MET A 57 2.56 2.83 11.87
CA MET A 57 1.12 2.87 11.63
C MET A 57 0.33 2.53 12.89
N ARG A 58 0.74 1.51 13.65
CA ARG A 58 0.13 1.14 14.94
C ARG A 58 0.27 2.26 15.98
N TYR A 59 1.43 2.88 16.08
CA TYR A 59 1.65 4.03 16.96
C TYR A 59 0.70 5.18 16.63
N TYR A 60 0.49 5.46 15.35
CA TYR A 60 -0.47 6.47 14.89
C TYR A 60 -1.91 5.97 14.79
N GLN A 61 -2.26 4.85 15.43
CA GLN A 61 -3.63 4.33 15.56
C GLN A 61 -4.31 3.96 14.22
N TYR A 62 -3.55 3.47 13.26
CA TYR A 62 -4.14 2.84 12.08
C TYR A 62 -4.95 1.60 12.45
N GLN A 63 -6.09 1.45 11.79
CA GLN A 63 -6.96 0.27 11.93
C GLN A 63 -6.64 -0.77 10.87
N ASP A 64 -6.95 -2.03 11.16
CA ASP A 64 -6.85 -3.17 10.22
C ASP A 64 -5.46 -3.29 9.56
N THR A 65 -4.40 -3.03 10.33
CA THR A 65 -3.04 -3.13 9.80
C THR A 65 -2.60 -4.58 9.60
N ALA A 66 -2.06 -4.88 8.41
CA ALA A 66 -1.48 -6.19 8.10
C ALA A 66 -0.30 -6.06 7.14
N ILE A 67 0.66 -6.97 7.26
CA ILE A 67 1.80 -7.10 6.34
C ILE A 67 1.45 -8.18 5.32
N PHE A 68 1.59 -7.88 4.03
CA PHE A 68 1.40 -8.82 2.93
C PHE A 68 2.68 -8.95 2.13
N PHE A 69 2.95 -10.17 1.66
CA PHE A 69 4.07 -10.47 0.79
C PHE A 69 3.56 -10.68 -0.64
N ILE A 70 4.12 -9.93 -1.58
CA ILE A 70 3.71 -9.99 -2.99
C ILE A 70 4.90 -10.52 -3.79
N PRO A 71 4.78 -11.71 -4.41
CA PRO A 71 5.86 -12.26 -5.25
C PRO A 71 6.34 -11.21 -6.25
N PHE A 72 7.65 -11.11 -6.42
CA PHE A 72 8.38 -10.20 -7.31
C PHE A 72 8.31 -8.69 -6.96
N LEU A 73 7.36 -8.26 -6.10
CA LEU A 73 7.22 -6.85 -5.70
C LEU A 73 7.76 -6.57 -4.28
N GLY A 74 7.99 -7.61 -3.48
CA GLY A 74 8.46 -7.48 -2.11
C GLY A 74 7.33 -7.67 -1.08
N ALA A 75 7.33 -6.86 -0.03
CA ALA A 75 6.28 -6.86 0.97
C ALA A 75 5.62 -5.48 1.04
N MET A 76 4.47 -5.38 1.69
CA MET A 76 3.77 -4.12 1.91
C MET A 76 2.91 -4.18 3.16
N VAL A 77 2.77 -3.05 3.86
CA VAL A 77 1.80 -2.88 4.94
C VAL A 77 0.54 -2.23 4.40
N ALA A 78 -0.61 -2.83 4.73
CA ALA A 78 -1.91 -2.23 4.50
C ALA A 78 -2.53 -1.80 5.83
N GLY A 79 -3.28 -0.71 5.82
CA GLY A 79 -4.03 -0.22 6.98
C GLY A 79 -4.84 1.00 6.58
N SER A 80 -5.84 1.35 7.39
CA SER A 80 -6.70 2.50 7.16
C SER A 80 -6.59 3.49 8.33
N LYS A 81 -6.50 4.76 8.01
CA LYS A 81 -6.62 5.86 8.96
C LYS A 81 -7.20 7.07 8.25
N ARG A 82 -8.15 7.71 8.91
CA ARG A 82 -8.69 9.01 8.50
C ARG A 82 -7.80 10.11 9.09
N ASN A 83 -7.67 11.24 8.40
CA ASN A 83 -6.94 12.43 8.88
C ASN A 83 -5.47 12.15 9.26
N LEU A 84 -4.64 11.94 8.25
CA LEU A 84 -3.20 11.78 8.41
C LEU A 84 -2.50 13.10 8.11
N SER A 85 -1.71 13.63 9.06
CA SER A 85 -0.87 14.79 8.77
C SER A 85 0.32 14.40 7.88
N GLU A 86 0.85 15.36 7.11
CA GLU A 86 2.02 15.15 6.25
C GLU A 86 3.23 14.64 7.06
N SER A 87 3.45 15.20 8.26
CA SER A 87 4.54 14.77 9.15
C SER A 87 4.36 13.33 9.66
N GLN A 88 3.14 12.93 10.01
CA GLN A 88 2.86 11.53 10.38
C GLN A 88 3.09 10.60 9.21
N SER A 89 2.66 11.01 8.02
CA SER A 89 2.87 10.25 6.78
C SER A 89 4.37 10.08 6.48
N ALA A 90 5.14 11.16 6.59
CA ALA A 90 6.59 11.13 6.40
C ALA A 90 7.29 10.18 7.39
N LEU A 91 6.92 10.25 8.67
CA LEU A 91 7.50 9.37 9.70
C LEU A 91 7.14 7.89 9.46
N ILE A 92 5.91 7.59 9.05
CA ILE A 92 5.51 6.22 8.71
C ILE A 92 6.33 5.70 7.53
N ILE A 93 6.47 6.50 6.47
CA ILE A 93 7.22 6.11 5.27
C ILE A 93 8.70 5.90 5.60
N LEU A 94 9.30 6.73 6.43
CA LEU A 94 10.71 6.59 6.81
C LEU A 94 10.97 5.49 7.85
N ALA A 95 9.97 5.11 8.63
CA ALA A 95 10.10 4.09 9.67
C ALA A 95 10.44 2.69 9.12
N GLY A 96 10.12 2.40 7.86
CA GLY A 96 10.52 1.16 7.19
C GLY A 96 12.01 1.12 6.85
N PRO A 97 12.47 1.97 5.94
CA PRO A 97 13.83 1.89 5.44
C PRO A 97 14.91 2.35 6.42
N LEU A 98 14.67 3.39 7.24
CA LEU A 98 15.71 3.96 8.08
C LEU A 98 16.35 2.99 9.08
N PRO A 99 15.60 2.18 9.85
CA PRO A 99 16.22 1.24 10.79
C PRO A 99 17.12 0.22 10.09
N GLY A 100 16.65 -0.36 8.99
CA GLY A 100 17.42 -1.32 8.21
C GLY A 100 18.65 -0.71 7.54
N PHE A 101 18.55 0.52 7.02
CA PHE A 101 19.66 1.25 6.44
C PHE A 101 20.77 1.54 7.48
N VAL A 102 20.39 2.05 8.66
CA VAL A 102 21.35 2.34 9.75
C VAL A 102 21.98 1.05 10.28
N LEU A 103 21.18 0.01 10.51
CA LEU A 103 21.70 -1.29 10.96
C LEU A 103 22.64 -1.88 9.92
N GLY A 104 22.31 -1.83 8.66
CA GLY A 104 23.17 -2.27 7.55
C GLY A 104 24.51 -1.54 7.56
N TRP A 105 24.49 -0.21 7.70
CA TRP A 105 25.72 0.59 7.80
C TRP A 105 26.57 0.18 9.02
N LEU A 106 25.97 -0.02 10.19
CA LEU A 106 26.69 -0.48 11.38
C LEU A 106 27.32 -1.85 11.18
N LEU A 107 26.59 -2.80 10.58
CA LEU A 107 27.13 -4.13 10.29
C LEU A 107 28.27 -4.09 9.28
N LEU A 108 28.29 -3.13 8.36
CA LEU A 108 29.42 -2.93 7.45
C LEU A 108 30.66 -2.39 8.15
N GLN A 109 30.51 -1.59 9.22
CA GLN A 109 31.63 -1.05 9.98
C GLN A 109 32.22 -2.07 10.97
N PHE A 110 31.37 -2.86 11.61
CA PHE A 110 31.74 -3.70 12.75
C PHE A 110 31.53 -5.20 12.52
N GLY A 111 30.91 -5.57 11.38
CA GLY A 111 30.59 -6.97 11.07
C GLY A 111 31.82 -7.78 10.63
N SER A 112 31.80 -9.08 10.96
CA SER A 112 32.81 -10.02 10.51
C SER A 112 32.51 -10.53 9.07
N SER A 113 33.53 -10.69 8.28
CA SER A 113 33.46 -11.32 6.96
C SER A 113 33.52 -12.85 7.01
N THR A 114 33.72 -13.43 8.21
CA THR A 114 33.69 -14.89 8.35
C THR A 114 32.26 -15.42 8.18
N PRO A 115 32.08 -16.57 7.52
CA PRO A 115 30.75 -17.17 7.39
C PRO A 115 30.09 -17.45 8.74
N ILE A 116 28.78 -17.19 8.85
CA ILE A 116 27.99 -17.47 10.08
C ILE A 116 27.80 -18.99 10.24
N PHE A 117 27.67 -19.69 9.11
CA PHE A 117 27.50 -21.14 9.08
C PHE A 117 28.66 -21.78 8.31
N SER A 118 29.17 -22.89 8.80
CA SER A 118 30.30 -23.61 8.20
C SER A 118 30.04 -24.08 6.75
N ASN A 119 28.77 -24.31 6.41
CA ASN A 119 28.36 -24.83 5.10
C ASN A 119 27.76 -23.76 4.18
N HIS A 120 27.76 -22.48 4.57
CA HIS A 120 27.20 -21.38 3.78
C HIS A 120 28.12 -20.16 3.80
N SER A 121 28.21 -19.48 2.67
CA SER A 121 29.08 -18.32 2.50
C SER A 121 28.53 -17.02 3.13
N ILE A 122 27.36 -17.04 3.77
CA ILE A 122 26.72 -15.84 4.31
C ILE A 122 27.44 -15.37 5.57
N SER A 123 27.96 -14.14 5.52
CA SER A 123 28.64 -13.45 6.60
C SER A 123 27.80 -12.25 7.12
N ILE A 124 28.17 -11.74 8.31
CA ILE A 124 27.53 -10.53 8.89
C ILE A 124 27.70 -9.34 7.95
N THR A 125 28.87 -9.20 7.30
CA THR A 125 29.13 -8.14 6.32
C THR A 125 28.18 -8.25 5.10
N GLN A 126 27.91 -9.46 4.61
CA GLN A 126 26.95 -9.64 3.50
C GLN A 126 25.53 -9.29 3.90
N ILE A 127 25.10 -9.65 5.12
CA ILE A 127 23.81 -9.21 5.66
C ILE A 127 23.77 -7.68 5.78
N GLY A 128 24.88 -7.07 6.23
CA GLY A 128 25.03 -5.62 6.28
C GLY A 128 24.83 -4.98 4.90
N TRP A 129 25.45 -5.54 3.85
CA TRP A 129 25.23 -5.06 2.47
C TRP A 129 23.79 -5.22 2.00
N LEU A 130 23.15 -6.36 2.27
CA LEU A 130 21.75 -6.57 1.90
C LEU A 130 20.83 -5.57 2.58
N LEU A 131 20.98 -5.37 3.91
CA LEU A 131 20.22 -4.36 4.66
C LEU A 131 20.45 -2.95 4.11
N PHE A 132 21.71 -2.57 3.92
CA PHE A 132 22.08 -1.23 3.46
C PHE A 132 21.55 -0.95 2.05
N ILE A 133 21.75 -1.87 1.10
CA ILE A 133 21.33 -1.69 -0.30
C ILE A 133 19.80 -1.73 -0.42
N LEU A 134 19.12 -2.73 0.15
CA LEU A 134 17.67 -2.87 -0.02
C LEU A 134 16.91 -1.69 0.61
N ASN A 135 17.32 -1.28 1.80
CA ASN A 135 16.69 -0.14 2.47
C ASN A 135 17.13 1.20 1.85
N GLY A 136 18.38 1.31 1.40
CA GLY A 136 18.87 2.48 0.68
C GLY A 136 18.17 2.69 -0.66
N LEU A 137 17.94 1.62 -1.42
CA LEU A 137 17.17 1.68 -2.67
C LEU A 137 15.73 2.17 -2.41
N ASN A 138 15.10 1.73 -1.30
CA ASN A 138 13.78 2.22 -0.95
C ASN A 138 13.71 3.71 -0.61
N LEU A 139 14.84 4.34 -0.25
CA LEU A 139 14.93 5.79 -0.04
C LEU A 139 15.11 6.60 -1.34
N PHE A 140 15.29 5.93 -2.50
CA PHE A 140 15.39 6.66 -3.77
C PHE A 140 14.09 7.37 -4.12
N PRO A 141 14.19 8.60 -4.70
CA PRO A 141 13.01 9.37 -5.11
C PRO A 141 12.41 8.84 -6.42
N ILE A 142 12.00 7.59 -6.43
CA ILE A 142 11.38 6.90 -7.57
C ILE A 142 10.11 6.22 -7.09
N TYR A 143 8.96 6.64 -7.56
CA TYR A 143 7.68 5.98 -7.24
C TYR A 143 7.64 4.57 -7.87
N PRO A 144 7.23 3.51 -7.16
CA PRO A 144 6.55 3.49 -5.86
C PRO A 144 7.43 3.22 -4.62
N LEU A 145 8.75 3.37 -4.70
CA LEU A 145 9.66 3.21 -3.55
C LEU A 145 9.30 4.24 -2.44
N ASP A 146 9.71 3.97 -1.20
CA ASP A 146 9.36 4.82 -0.05
C ASP A 146 9.82 6.27 -0.22
N GLY A 147 11.07 6.48 -0.68
CA GLY A 147 11.55 7.83 -0.99
C GLY A 147 10.72 8.52 -2.07
N GLY A 148 10.24 7.77 -3.05
CA GLY A 148 9.32 8.25 -4.06
C GLY A 148 7.93 8.57 -3.52
N GLN A 149 7.41 7.74 -2.62
CA GLN A 149 6.14 8.01 -1.93
C GLN A 149 6.26 9.23 -1.01
N LEU A 150 7.39 9.36 -0.30
CA LEU A 150 7.67 10.52 0.55
C LEU A 150 7.66 11.82 -0.25
N LEU A 151 8.41 11.84 -1.37
CA LEU A 151 8.46 13.00 -2.27
C LEU A 151 7.08 13.35 -2.81
N ASN A 152 6.34 12.34 -3.25
CA ASN A 152 5.01 12.53 -3.83
C ASN A 152 4.01 13.09 -2.82
N ARG A 153 3.98 12.52 -1.62
CA ARG A 153 2.99 12.84 -0.59
C ARG A 153 3.25 14.16 0.12
N VAL A 154 4.52 14.46 0.45
CA VAL A 154 4.87 15.63 1.25
C VAL A 154 5.12 16.88 0.39
N TYR A 155 5.71 16.71 -0.79
CA TYR A 155 6.15 17.86 -1.59
C TYR A 155 5.32 18.13 -2.84
N LEU A 156 4.73 17.09 -3.47
CA LEU A 156 4.01 17.23 -4.73
C LEU A 156 2.49 17.31 -4.56
N GLY A 157 1.98 16.90 -3.39
CA GLY A 157 0.55 16.70 -3.15
C GLY A 157 0.00 15.51 -3.95
N GLU A 158 -0.57 14.52 -3.30
CA GLU A 158 -0.93 13.22 -3.91
C GLU A 158 -1.87 13.34 -5.13
N GLU A 159 -2.65 14.41 -5.24
CA GLU A 159 -3.69 14.61 -6.26
C GLU A 159 -3.33 15.69 -7.30
N GLY A 160 -2.11 16.23 -7.24
CA GLY A 160 -1.65 17.30 -8.12
C GLY A 160 -1.23 16.83 -9.53
N LYS A 161 -1.31 17.72 -10.52
CA LYS A 161 -0.78 17.46 -11.86
C LYS A 161 0.72 17.12 -11.82
N LEU A 162 1.50 17.75 -10.93
CA LEU A 162 2.91 17.48 -10.73
C LEU A 162 3.15 16.07 -10.21
N SER A 163 2.31 15.59 -9.26
CA SER A 163 2.33 14.22 -8.77
C SER A 163 2.14 13.21 -9.92
N ASN A 164 1.12 13.41 -10.76
CA ASN A 164 0.86 12.52 -11.87
C ASN A 164 2.02 12.48 -12.88
N VAL A 165 2.63 13.64 -13.21
CA VAL A 165 3.80 13.72 -14.10
C VAL A 165 4.99 12.98 -13.47
N TYR A 166 5.26 13.20 -12.19
CA TYR A 166 6.33 12.54 -11.47
C TYR A 166 6.17 11.00 -11.44
N ILE A 167 4.96 10.52 -11.17
CA ILE A 167 4.65 9.09 -11.17
C ILE A 167 4.87 8.48 -12.57
N ILE A 168 4.43 9.17 -13.63
CA ILE A 168 4.65 8.73 -15.01
C ILE A 168 6.14 8.66 -15.34
N LEU A 169 6.93 9.68 -14.98
CA LEU A 169 8.37 9.71 -15.21
C LEU A 169 9.07 8.59 -14.43
N SER A 170 8.66 8.31 -13.19
CA SER A 170 9.16 7.18 -12.41
C SER A 170 8.86 5.83 -13.10
N CYS A 171 7.65 5.65 -13.61
CA CYS A 171 7.27 4.45 -14.35
C CYS A 171 8.08 4.28 -15.65
N LEU A 172 8.32 5.37 -16.39
CA LEU A 172 9.16 5.34 -17.58
C LEU A 172 10.60 4.95 -17.24
N LEU A 173 11.16 5.50 -16.17
CA LEU A 173 12.50 5.14 -15.71
C LEU A 173 12.59 3.65 -15.36
N ILE A 174 11.61 3.12 -14.61
CA ILE A 174 11.54 1.69 -14.29
C ILE A 174 11.43 0.85 -15.58
N GLY A 175 10.65 1.29 -16.56
CA GLY A 175 10.55 0.63 -17.86
C GLY A 175 11.88 0.60 -18.62
N VAL A 176 12.63 1.69 -18.62
CA VAL A 176 13.98 1.75 -19.23
C VAL A 176 14.93 0.79 -18.53
N VAL A 177 14.95 0.77 -17.19
CA VAL A 177 15.74 -0.16 -16.39
C VAL A 177 15.37 -1.62 -16.70
N ALA A 178 14.07 -1.92 -16.79
CA ALA A 178 13.57 -3.25 -17.11
C ALA A 178 14.07 -3.75 -18.47
N ILE A 179 14.08 -2.88 -19.49
CA ILE A 179 14.58 -3.20 -20.82
C ILE A 179 16.11 -3.35 -20.82
N TYR A 180 16.81 -2.38 -20.23
CA TYR A 180 18.29 -2.35 -20.24
C TYR A 180 18.92 -3.58 -19.58
N PHE A 181 18.36 -4.01 -18.44
CA PHE A 181 18.83 -5.18 -17.70
C PHE A 181 18.10 -6.48 -18.07
N SER A 182 17.17 -6.46 -19.03
CA SER A 182 16.30 -7.59 -19.40
C SER A 182 15.47 -8.14 -18.22
N TYR A 183 15.14 -7.32 -17.24
CA TYR A 183 14.30 -7.66 -16.09
C TYR A 183 12.84 -7.35 -16.37
N TYR A 184 12.24 -8.00 -17.37
CA TYR A 184 10.89 -7.72 -17.87
C TYR A 184 9.78 -7.85 -16.82
N PHE A 185 9.99 -8.60 -15.75
CA PHE A 185 9.06 -8.68 -14.62
C PHE A 185 8.82 -7.33 -13.93
N LEU A 186 9.76 -6.38 -14.03
CA LEU A 186 9.59 -5.02 -13.47
C LEU A 186 8.44 -4.24 -14.14
N PHE A 187 7.99 -4.63 -15.34
CA PHE A 187 6.81 -4.01 -15.96
C PHE A 187 5.51 -4.22 -15.16
N ILE A 188 5.46 -5.18 -14.25
CA ILE A 188 4.35 -5.33 -13.32
C ILE A 188 4.10 -4.03 -12.53
N ILE A 189 5.17 -3.30 -12.18
CA ILE A 189 5.09 -2.06 -11.38
C ILE A 189 4.36 -0.95 -12.14
N PRO A 190 4.78 -0.53 -13.37
CA PRO A 190 4.04 0.46 -14.16
C PRO A 190 2.58 0.05 -14.45
N ILE A 191 2.32 -1.22 -14.70
CA ILE A 191 0.95 -1.73 -14.92
C ILE A 191 0.09 -1.55 -13.66
N TRP A 192 0.60 -1.94 -12.50
CA TRP A 192 -0.08 -1.77 -11.22
C TRP A 192 -0.32 -0.30 -10.87
N VAL A 193 0.69 0.56 -11.10
CA VAL A 193 0.59 2.00 -10.89
C VAL A 193 -0.46 2.61 -11.83
N GLY A 194 -0.47 2.23 -13.10
CA GLY A 194 -1.46 2.68 -14.07
C GLY A 194 -2.90 2.31 -13.66
N TRP A 195 -3.10 1.10 -13.15
CA TRP A 195 -4.40 0.68 -12.61
C TRP A 195 -4.80 1.50 -11.36
N ARG A 196 -3.84 1.79 -10.47
CA ARG A 196 -4.06 2.65 -9.28
C ARG A 196 -4.45 4.07 -9.68
N LEU A 197 -3.75 4.68 -10.65
CA LEU A 197 -4.06 6.02 -11.15
C LEU A 197 -5.46 6.09 -11.78
N LYS A 198 -5.85 5.06 -12.53
CA LYS A 198 -7.20 4.98 -13.09
C LYS A 198 -8.27 4.94 -12.00
N ARG A 199 -8.03 4.19 -10.93
CA ARG A 199 -8.95 4.11 -9.78
C ARG A 199 -9.04 5.45 -9.05
N ASN A 200 -7.92 6.13 -8.84
CA ASN A 200 -7.91 7.43 -8.16
C ASN A 200 -8.71 8.47 -8.94
N LYS A 201 -8.57 8.52 -10.27
CA LYS A 201 -9.41 9.40 -11.12
C LYS A 201 -10.90 9.17 -10.96
N LEU A 202 -11.32 7.90 -10.84
CA LEU A 202 -12.73 7.57 -10.60
C LEU A 202 -13.20 8.13 -9.26
N TYR A 203 -12.36 8.06 -8.22
CA TYR A 203 -12.70 8.62 -6.91
C TYR A 203 -12.75 10.15 -6.94
N GLU A 204 -11.83 10.83 -7.65
CA GLU A 204 -11.89 12.27 -7.87
C GLU A 204 -13.19 12.70 -8.59
N GLU A 205 -13.66 11.91 -9.56
CA GLU A 205 -14.93 12.17 -10.24
C GLU A 205 -16.13 12.05 -9.29
N ILE A 206 -16.14 11.03 -8.45
CA ILE A 206 -17.20 10.85 -7.44
C ILE A 206 -17.17 11.99 -6.42
N GLU A 207 -15.99 12.38 -5.94
CA GLU A 207 -15.81 13.46 -4.97
C GLU A 207 -16.34 14.80 -5.51
N LYS A 208 -16.03 15.13 -6.79
CA LYS A 208 -16.58 16.31 -7.45
C LYS A 208 -18.11 16.30 -7.49
N VAL A 209 -18.73 15.14 -7.77
CA VAL A 209 -20.20 15.03 -7.79
C VAL A 209 -20.78 15.24 -6.38
N ILE A 210 -20.10 14.75 -5.34
CA ILE A 210 -20.48 14.95 -3.94
C ILE A 210 -20.41 16.44 -3.58
N GLU A 211 -19.30 17.11 -3.96
CA GLU A 211 -19.11 18.55 -3.75
C GLU A 211 -20.12 19.40 -4.52
N ASP A 212 -20.35 19.12 -5.80
CA ASP A 212 -21.31 19.84 -6.66
C ASP A 212 -22.73 19.76 -6.09
N LYS A 213 -23.11 18.60 -5.52
CA LYS A 213 -24.39 18.40 -4.85
C LYS A 213 -24.41 18.96 -3.43
N ARG A 214 -23.30 19.49 -2.91
CA ARG A 214 -23.16 20.01 -1.54
C ARG A 214 -23.61 19.02 -0.47
N ILE A 215 -23.26 17.75 -0.66
CA ILE A 215 -23.59 16.70 0.30
C ILE A 215 -22.58 16.79 1.44
N GLU A 216 -23.09 16.97 2.64
CA GLU A 216 -22.24 16.94 3.85
C GLU A 216 -21.75 15.51 4.08
N ASN A 217 -20.44 15.34 4.17
CA ASN A 217 -19.77 14.04 4.31
C ASN A 217 -18.84 13.92 5.54
N ASP A 218 -18.87 14.93 6.44
CA ASP A 218 -18.08 14.91 7.68
C ASP A 218 -18.78 14.12 8.80
N PHE A 219 -19.03 12.84 8.56
CA PHE A 219 -19.64 11.92 9.52
C PHE A 219 -18.85 10.63 9.65
N ASP A 220 -18.97 9.95 10.79
CA ASP A 220 -18.72 8.51 10.87
C ASP A 220 -19.93 7.76 10.26
N TYR A 221 -19.69 6.56 9.74
CA TYR A 221 -20.79 5.78 9.13
C TYR A 221 -21.97 5.59 10.08
N ASN A 222 -21.71 5.39 11.37
CA ASN A 222 -22.78 5.18 12.36
C ASN A 222 -23.62 6.45 12.57
N ASP A 223 -23.02 7.62 12.49
CA ASP A 223 -23.67 8.93 12.70
C ASP A 223 -24.19 9.52 11.39
N LEU A 224 -23.91 8.89 10.25
CA LEU A 224 -24.33 9.34 8.93
C LEU A 224 -25.88 9.38 8.84
N PRO A 225 -26.51 10.53 8.50
CA PRO A 225 -27.94 10.62 8.31
C PRO A 225 -28.44 9.68 7.21
N ASP A 226 -29.61 9.06 7.39
CA ASP A 226 -30.22 8.16 6.41
C ASP A 226 -30.35 8.82 5.03
N LYS A 227 -30.72 10.10 4.99
CA LYS A 227 -30.82 10.87 3.74
C LYS A 227 -29.48 10.92 3.01
N THR A 228 -28.44 11.32 3.70
CA THR A 228 -27.09 11.44 3.14
C THR A 228 -26.54 10.09 2.66
N TYR A 229 -26.82 9.01 3.43
CA TYR A 229 -26.47 7.65 3.01
C TYR A 229 -27.07 7.29 1.65
N TRP A 230 -28.37 7.53 1.47
CA TRP A 230 -29.06 7.18 0.23
C TRP A 230 -28.61 8.06 -0.95
N GLU A 231 -28.29 9.32 -0.70
CA GLU A 231 -27.73 10.22 -1.73
C GLU A 231 -26.33 9.76 -2.19
N LEU A 232 -25.43 9.42 -1.24
CA LEU A 232 -24.10 8.90 -1.56
C LEU A 232 -24.18 7.55 -2.28
N ARG A 233 -25.06 6.65 -1.84
CA ARG A 233 -25.30 5.35 -2.48
C ARG A 233 -25.76 5.52 -3.94
N GLU A 234 -26.65 6.45 -4.20
CA GLU A 234 -27.16 6.73 -5.55
C GLU A 234 -26.06 7.28 -6.46
N ILE A 235 -25.22 8.20 -5.97
CA ILE A 235 -24.06 8.70 -6.70
C ILE A 235 -23.11 7.55 -7.05
N LEU A 236 -22.80 6.68 -6.11
CA LEU A 236 -21.92 5.55 -6.36
C LEU A 236 -22.48 4.58 -7.41
N ILE A 237 -23.78 4.32 -7.39
CA ILE A 237 -24.43 3.47 -8.40
C ILE A 237 -24.35 4.13 -9.79
N ASP A 238 -24.52 5.46 -9.87
CA ASP A 238 -24.51 6.18 -11.13
C ASP A 238 -23.11 6.32 -11.74
N VAL A 239 -22.12 6.60 -10.91
CA VAL A 239 -20.76 6.96 -11.37
C VAL A 239 -19.83 5.75 -11.39
N HIS A 240 -19.91 4.86 -10.39
CA HIS A 240 -18.93 3.78 -10.27
C HIS A 240 -19.29 2.57 -11.15
N PRO A 241 -18.45 2.19 -12.14
CA PRO A 241 -18.77 1.15 -13.13
C PRO A 241 -19.14 -0.22 -12.50
N ALA A 242 -18.55 -0.57 -11.36
CA ALA A 242 -18.83 -1.85 -10.69
C ALA A 242 -20.23 -1.92 -10.05
N PHE A 243 -20.91 -0.78 -9.89
CA PHE A 243 -22.22 -0.69 -9.20
C PHE A 243 -23.36 -0.33 -10.13
N GLN A 244 -23.11 0.05 -11.39
CA GLN A 244 -24.17 0.42 -12.38
C GLN A 244 -25.23 -0.65 -12.60
N SER A 245 -24.92 -1.92 -12.32
CA SER A 245 -25.88 -3.03 -12.45
C SER A 245 -26.77 -3.21 -11.19
N ILE A 246 -26.56 -2.40 -10.15
CA ILE A 246 -27.29 -2.52 -8.90
C ILE A 246 -28.57 -1.68 -8.98
N SER A 247 -29.69 -2.25 -8.54
CA SER A 247 -30.95 -1.51 -8.44
C SER A 247 -30.84 -0.33 -7.47
N LYS A 248 -31.43 0.81 -7.84
CA LYS A 248 -31.58 1.96 -6.95
C LYS A 248 -32.67 1.79 -5.90
N GLU A 249 -33.42 0.68 -5.94
CA GLU A 249 -34.43 0.36 -4.94
C GLU A 249 -33.80 0.33 -3.53
N ARG A 250 -34.50 0.91 -2.58
CA ARG A 250 -34.02 1.14 -1.21
C ARG A 250 -34.43 0.04 -0.23
N ASP A 251 -35.28 -0.87 -0.65
CA ASP A 251 -35.86 -1.95 0.16
C ASP A 251 -35.13 -3.28 0.04
N HIS A 252 -34.19 -3.39 -0.90
CA HIS A 252 -33.49 -4.65 -1.14
C HIS A 252 -31.98 -4.54 -0.90
N TYR A 253 -31.44 -5.39 0.02
CA TYR A 253 -30.01 -5.51 0.28
C TYR A 253 -29.36 -6.34 -0.83
N HIS A 254 -28.47 -5.72 -1.62
CA HIS A 254 -27.77 -6.39 -2.69
C HIS A 254 -26.47 -7.07 -2.19
N GLU A 255 -25.99 -8.13 -2.84
CA GLU A 255 -24.73 -8.82 -2.48
C GLU A 255 -23.52 -7.86 -2.39
N LYS A 256 -23.47 -6.84 -3.22
CA LYS A 256 -22.40 -5.83 -3.25
C LYS A 256 -22.63 -4.66 -2.27
N GLU A 257 -23.68 -4.69 -1.46
CA GLU A 257 -24.01 -3.56 -0.58
C GLU A 257 -22.88 -3.29 0.43
N SER A 258 -22.27 -4.32 0.97
CA SER A 258 -21.09 -4.15 1.83
C SER A 258 -19.94 -3.41 1.12
N THR A 259 -19.73 -3.67 -0.17
CA THR A 259 -18.69 -2.98 -0.96
C THR A 259 -19.07 -1.51 -1.19
N ILE A 260 -20.36 -1.22 -1.44
CA ILE A 260 -20.85 0.16 -1.52
C ILE A 260 -20.62 0.88 -0.19
N GLN A 261 -20.95 0.25 0.94
CA GLN A 261 -20.75 0.83 2.26
C GLN A 261 -19.26 1.15 2.53
N TYR A 262 -18.34 0.24 2.24
CA TYR A 262 -16.90 0.52 2.35
C TYR A 262 -16.45 1.66 1.43
N THR A 263 -17.06 1.77 0.25
CA THR A 263 -16.75 2.87 -0.66
C THR A 263 -17.32 4.19 -0.15
N ILE A 264 -18.52 4.20 0.44
CA ILE A 264 -19.10 5.36 1.12
C ILE A 264 -18.19 5.80 2.26
N GLU A 265 -17.76 4.89 3.13
CA GLU A 265 -16.84 5.20 4.24
C GLU A 265 -15.53 5.84 3.76
N HIS A 266 -15.07 5.51 2.56
CA HIS A 266 -13.89 6.15 1.97
C HIS A 266 -14.11 7.65 1.70
N PHE A 267 -15.33 8.07 1.38
CA PHE A 267 -15.69 9.48 1.14
C PHE A 267 -16.16 10.21 2.39
N LEU A 268 -16.41 9.50 3.49
CA LEU A 268 -16.71 10.11 4.76
C LEU A 268 -15.41 10.55 5.44
N LYS A 269 -15.36 11.82 5.87
CA LYS A 269 -14.21 12.39 6.62
C LYS A 269 -12.88 12.38 5.85
N ARG A 270 -12.84 13.14 4.79
CA ARG A 270 -11.57 13.61 4.23
C ARG A 270 -11.28 15.04 4.66
#